data_4fd3ff5afe18f838fb619ff0d96571f3
#
_entry.id   4fd3ff5afe18f838fb619ff0d96571f3
#
_cell.length_a   1.000
_cell.length_b   1.000
_cell.length_c   1.000
_cell.angle_alpha   90.00
_cell.angle_beta   90.00
_cell.angle_gamma   90.00
#
_symmetry.space_group_name_H-M   'P 1'
#
loop_
_entity.id
_entity.type
_entity.pdbx_description
1 polymer ?
#
loop_
_entity_poly.entity_id
_entity_poly.type
_entity_poly.pdbx_seq_one_letter_code
_entity_poly.pdbx_strand_id
1 'polypeptide(L)'
;MIEFKGFGKISRLNREIVITEKIDGTNAAIGVTEDGQVYAQSRTRVITPESDNFGFAAWVEKHADVLREHLGPGLHFGEWWGVGIQRGYGLSERRFSLFNTARWGRFGKNENGLRALQGLGLPIHVVPTLYRGSWVCPNLKSTYEGMFAPFMVLDLLKSIGSFAAGGYMDPEGIVIFHTAGNLLFKVTLEKDAEWKGAVRVVDENLKAV
;
A
#
# COMPACT_ATOMS: atom_id res chain seq x y z
N MET A 1 7.41 30.83 32.55
CA MET A 1 8.05 31.22 31.27
C MET A 1 7.10 30.81 30.14
N ILE A 2 6.92 31.66 29.13
CA ILE A 2 6.12 31.36 27.94
C ILE A 2 7.05 30.60 27.01
N GLU A 3 6.64 29.37 26.63
CA GLU A 3 7.36 28.55 25.68
C GLU A 3 6.88 28.88 24.27
N PHE A 4 7.82 29.19 23.37
CA PHE A 4 7.50 29.43 21.95
C PHE A 4 7.21 28.12 21.25
N LYS A 5 6.05 28.02 20.59
CA LYS A 5 5.68 26.88 19.74
C LYS A 5 5.54 27.36 18.29
N GLY A 6 6.47 26.94 17.45
CA GLY A 6 6.47 27.27 16.02
C GLY A 6 5.31 26.62 15.26
N PHE A 7 4.82 27.29 14.22
CA PHE A 7 3.86 26.71 13.29
C PHE A 7 4.57 25.76 12.33
N GLY A 8 4.01 24.57 12.14
CA GLY A 8 4.57 23.56 11.24
C GLY A 8 4.57 24.00 9.76
N LYS A 9 5.58 23.55 9.00
CA LYS A 9 5.64 23.82 7.56
C LYS A 9 4.53 23.07 6.82
N ILE A 10 3.76 23.79 6.00
CA ILE A 10 2.73 23.20 5.13
C ILE A 10 3.40 22.63 3.87
N SER A 11 3.17 21.38 3.58
CA SER A 11 3.68 20.71 2.38
C SER A 11 2.90 21.13 1.14
N ARG A 12 3.62 21.31 0.01
CA ARG A 12 2.97 21.64 -1.27
C ARG A 12 2.35 20.38 -1.87
N LEU A 13 1.10 20.50 -2.32
CA LEU A 13 0.35 19.36 -2.91
C LEU A 13 0.99 18.87 -4.22
N ASN A 14 1.34 19.79 -5.13
CA ASN A 14 1.97 19.39 -6.40
C ASN A 14 3.45 19.04 -6.21
N ARG A 15 3.70 17.86 -5.69
CA ARG A 15 5.01 17.21 -5.51
C ARG A 15 4.92 15.77 -5.97
N GLU A 16 6.06 15.08 -5.95
CA GLU A 16 6.11 13.67 -6.30
C GLU A 16 5.14 12.85 -5.43
N ILE A 17 4.39 11.99 -6.10
CA ILE A 17 3.59 10.94 -5.49
C ILE A 17 3.98 9.58 -6.06
N VAL A 18 3.77 8.55 -5.27
CA VAL A 18 3.82 7.16 -5.70
C VAL A 18 2.44 6.57 -5.53
N ILE A 19 1.88 6.02 -6.59
CA ILE A 19 0.58 5.35 -6.56
C ILE A 19 0.82 3.86 -6.72
N THR A 20 0.28 3.09 -5.79
CA THR A 20 0.30 1.63 -5.82
C THR A 20 -1.12 1.08 -5.90
N GLU A 21 -1.25 -0.14 -6.42
CA GLU A 21 -2.52 -0.87 -6.29
C GLU A 21 -2.82 -1.11 -4.81
N LYS A 22 -4.06 -0.83 -4.42
CA LYS A 22 -4.59 -1.22 -3.11
C LYS A 22 -5.16 -2.62 -3.22
N ILE A 23 -4.44 -3.58 -2.66
CA ILE A 23 -4.86 -4.98 -2.61
C ILE A 23 -5.82 -5.17 -1.43
N ASP A 24 -6.92 -5.87 -1.65
CA ASP A 24 -7.92 -6.22 -0.62
C ASP A 24 -7.57 -7.54 0.04
N GLY A 25 -6.96 -7.45 1.18
CA GLY A 25 -6.55 -8.57 2.00
C GLY A 25 -6.66 -8.26 3.49
N THR A 26 -5.63 -8.60 4.24
CA THR A 26 -5.49 -8.24 5.64
C THR A 26 -4.09 -7.68 5.89
N ASN A 27 -4.03 -6.53 6.57
CA ASN A 27 -2.75 -5.91 6.92
C ASN A 27 -1.94 -6.84 7.82
N ALA A 28 -0.70 -7.05 7.44
CA ALA A 28 0.22 -7.92 8.12
C ALA A 28 1.64 -7.35 8.10
N ALA A 29 2.50 -7.80 9.00
CA ALA A 29 3.92 -7.49 8.93
C ALA A 29 4.78 -8.64 9.44
N ILE A 30 5.97 -8.75 8.86
CA ILE A 30 7.04 -9.62 9.33
C ILE A 30 8.01 -8.74 10.12
N GLY A 31 8.22 -9.04 11.38
CA GLY A 31 9.24 -8.41 12.20
C GLY A 31 10.50 -9.28 12.25
N VAL A 32 11.66 -8.65 12.10
CA VAL A 32 12.98 -9.26 12.33
C VAL A 32 13.71 -8.37 13.33
N THR A 33 14.03 -8.90 14.49
CA THR A 33 14.75 -8.17 15.53
C THR A 33 16.25 -8.13 15.24
N GLU A 34 17.00 -7.27 15.90
CA GLU A 34 18.46 -7.16 15.72
C GLU A 34 19.19 -8.44 16.13
N ASP A 35 18.65 -9.20 17.11
CA ASP A 35 19.16 -10.51 17.53
C ASP A 35 18.66 -11.67 16.65
N GLY A 36 17.90 -11.35 15.58
CA GLY A 36 17.50 -12.31 14.57
C GLY A 36 16.21 -13.08 14.87
N GLN A 37 15.43 -12.70 15.90
CA GLN A 37 14.12 -13.29 16.11
C GLN A 37 13.15 -12.84 15.01
N VAL A 38 12.37 -13.78 14.45
CA VAL A 38 11.32 -13.50 13.45
C VAL A 38 9.96 -13.68 14.08
N TYR A 39 9.06 -12.75 13.83
CA TYR A 39 7.69 -12.78 14.33
C TYR A 39 6.70 -12.19 13.32
N ALA A 40 5.44 -12.54 13.48
CA ALA A 40 4.33 -12.01 12.69
C ALA A 40 3.46 -11.06 13.49
N GLN A 41 2.92 -10.03 12.84
CA GLN A 41 1.88 -9.19 13.44
C GLN A 41 0.76 -8.90 12.43
N SER A 42 -0.42 -8.66 12.96
CA SER A 42 -1.57 -8.08 12.27
C SER A 42 -1.53 -6.55 12.40
N ARG A 43 -2.58 -5.89 11.97
CA ARG A 43 -2.72 -4.43 12.11
C ARG A 43 -2.63 -3.94 13.55
N THR A 44 -3.08 -4.74 14.53
CA THR A 44 -3.30 -4.29 15.91
C THR A 44 -2.56 -5.08 16.96
N ARG A 45 -1.96 -6.22 16.63
CA ARG A 45 -1.28 -7.09 17.59
C ARG A 45 -0.24 -8.00 16.94
N VAL A 46 0.70 -8.46 17.73
CA VAL A 46 1.53 -9.62 17.39
C VAL A 46 0.63 -10.85 17.35
N ILE A 47 0.86 -11.74 16.40
CA ILE A 47 0.11 -12.97 16.17
C ILE A 47 1.03 -14.19 16.20
N THR A 48 0.48 -15.33 16.62
CA THR A 48 1.16 -16.63 16.69
C THR A 48 0.35 -17.66 15.93
N PRO A 49 0.89 -18.85 15.60
CA PRO A 49 0.11 -19.91 14.96
C PRO A 49 -1.17 -20.30 15.72
N GLU A 50 -1.16 -20.22 17.05
CA GLU A 50 -2.32 -20.51 17.92
C GLU A 50 -3.37 -19.38 17.90
N SER A 51 -2.94 -18.17 17.58
CA SER A 51 -3.80 -16.97 17.50
C SER A 51 -3.54 -16.23 16.18
N ASP A 52 -3.72 -16.94 15.10
CA ASP A 52 -3.32 -16.55 13.75
C ASP A 52 -4.33 -15.61 13.07
N ASN A 53 -3.94 -15.07 11.93
CA ASN A 53 -4.74 -14.27 11.02
C ASN A 53 -4.61 -14.85 9.60
N PHE A 54 -5.57 -15.69 9.22
CA PHE A 54 -5.57 -16.41 7.95
C PHE A 54 -4.27 -17.20 7.67
N GLY A 55 -3.67 -17.83 8.67
CA GLY A 55 -2.46 -18.65 8.53
C GLY A 55 -1.18 -17.86 8.25
N PHE A 56 -1.17 -16.54 8.46
CA PHE A 56 0.03 -15.71 8.23
C PHE A 56 1.14 -16.00 9.23
N ALA A 57 0.80 -16.13 10.54
CA ALA A 57 1.80 -16.41 11.56
C ALA A 57 2.45 -17.79 11.35
N ALA A 58 1.66 -18.80 11.06
CA ALA A 58 2.18 -20.15 10.74
C ALA A 58 3.06 -20.13 9.47
N TRP A 59 2.70 -19.32 8.47
CA TRP A 59 3.53 -19.15 7.27
C TRP A 59 4.85 -18.46 7.58
N VAL A 60 4.85 -17.40 8.40
CA VAL A 60 6.08 -16.69 8.84
C VAL A 60 6.99 -17.62 9.65
N GLU A 61 6.43 -18.36 10.62
CA GLU A 61 7.20 -19.30 11.44
C GLU A 61 7.87 -20.37 10.58
N LYS A 62 7.11 -20.97 9.66
CA LYS A 62 7.64 -21.98 8.74
C LYS A 62 8.83 -21.51 7.91
N HIS A 63 8.88 -20.21 7.58
CA HIS A 63 9.90 -19.66 6.70
C HIS A 63 10.84 -18.69 7.43
N ALA A 64 10.89 -18.73 8.77
CA ALA A 64 11.60 -17.75 9.60
C ALA A 64 13.07 -17.57 9.21
N ASP A 65 13.79 -18.66 8.94
CA ASP A 65 15.24 -18.59 8.63
C ASP A 65 15.51 -17.83 7.33
N VAL A 66 14.79 -18.17 6.25
CA VAL A 66 14.97 -17.50 4.95
C VAL A 66 14.44 -16.07 4.96
N LEU A 67 13.38 -15.80 5.71
CA LEU A 67 12.86 -14.44 5.90
C LEU A 67 13.88 -13.58 6.66
N ARG A 68 14.47 -14.10 7.73
CA ARG A 68 15.53 -13.41 8.49
C ARG A 68 16.72 -13.05 7.60
N GLU A 69 17.22 -14.02 6.81
CA GLU A 69 18.38 -13.83 5.94
C GLU A 69 18.17 -12.75 4.89
N HIS A 70 16.99 -12.71 4.25
CA HIS A 70 16.76 -11.86 3.08
C HIS A 70 16.02 -10.56 3.37
N LEU A 71 15.20 -10.50 4.42
CA LEU A 71 14.55 -9.26 4.83
C LEU A 71 15.45 -8.36 5.68
N GLY A 72 16.27 -8.98 6.54
CA GLY A 72 17.08 -8.27 7.52
C GLY A 72 16.26 -7.59 8.62
N PRO A 73 16.93 -6.97 9.61
CA PRO A 73 16.25 -6.34 10.74
C PRO A 73 15.28 -5.25 10.34
N GLY A 74 14.17 -5.16 11.10
CA GLY A 74 13.12 -4.18 10.92
C GLY A 74 11.72 -4.77 10.85
N LEU A 75 10.74 -3.91 10.63
CA LEU A 75 9.34 -4.27 10.47
C LEU A 75 8.93 -4.09 9.02
N HIS A 76 8.50 -5.19 8.40
CA HIS A 76 8.20 -5.27 6.97
C HIS A 76 6.70 -5.39 6.77
N PHE A 77 6.03 -4.24 6.64
CA PHE A 77 4.58 -4.19 6.42
C PHE A 77 4.18 -4.60 5.02
N GLY A 78 3.04 -5.28 4.92
CA GLY A 78 2.45 -5.72 3.66
C GLY A 78 1.00 -6.12 3.80
N GLU A 79 0.44 -6.62 2.71
CA GLU A 79 -0.88 -7.21 2.65
C GLU A 79 -0.74 -8.73 2.52
N TRP A 80 -1.43 -9.48 3.39
CA TRP A 80 -1.64 -10.92 3.26
C TRP A 80 -2.98 -11.15 2.58
N TRP A 81 -2.99 -11.79 1.41
CA TRP A 81 -4.15 -11.82 0.54
C TRP A 81 -4.20 -13.08 -0.34
N GLY A 82 -5.27 -13.25 -1.10
CA GLY A 82 -5.46 -14.37 -2.00
C GLY A 82 -6.55 -15.33 -1.50
N VAL A 83 -6.43 -16.62 -1.78
CA VAL A 83 -7.48 -17.60 -1.53
C VAL A 83 -8.03 -17.54 -0.10
N GLY A 84 -9.37 -17.39 0.01
CA GLY A 84 -10.09 -17.35 1.29
C GLY A 84 -9.92 -16.06 2.10
N ILE A 85 -9.36 -15.00 1.52
CA ILE A 85 -9.20 -13.69 2.16
C ILE A 85 -9.87 -12.63 1.29
N GLN A 86 -10.87 -11.92 1.84
CA GLN A 86 -11.61 -10.85 1.18
C GLN A 86 -12.01 -11.23 -0.27
N ARG A 87 -11.59 -10.44 -1.28
CA ARG A 87 -11.90 -10.69 -2.70
C ARG A 87 -11.27 -11.96 -3.27
N GLY A 88 -10.24 -12.52 -2.64
CA GLY A 88 -9.54 -13.71 -3.06
C GLY A 88 -8.81 -13.63 -4.40
N TYR A 89 -9.12 -12.65 -5.25
CA TYR A 89 -8.48 -12.32 -6.55
C TYR A 89 -8.40 -13.50 -7.53
N GLY A 90 -9.27 -14.49 -7.38
CA GLY A 90 -9.25 -15.71 -8.23
C GLY A 90 -8.00 -16.58 -8.05
N LEU A 91 -7.21 -16.35 -6.98
CA LEU A 91 -5.99 -17.10 -6.71
C LEU A 91 -6.27 -18.42 -6.00
N SER A 92 -5.43 -19.42 -6.30
CA SER A 92 -5.41 -20.72 -5.60
C SER A 92 -4.46 -20.73 -4.39
N GLU A 93 -3.68 -19.66 -4.18
CA GLU A 93 -2.70 -19.53 -3.11
C GLU A 93 -2.89 -18.20 -2.34
N ARG A 94 -2.23 -18.10 -1.20
CA ARG A 94 -2.08 -16.81 -0.47
C ARG A 94 -0.74 -16.20 -0.78
N ARG A 95 -0.69 -14.87 -0.82
CA ARG A 95 0.50 -14.08 -1.13
C ARG A 95 0.72 -13.00 -0.09
N PHE A 96 1.98 -12.66 0.14
CA PHE A 96 2.34 -11.50 0.95
C PHE A 96 2.95 -10.42 0.05
N SER A 97 2.32 -9.25 0.00
CA SER A 97 2.79 -8.13 -0.82
C SER A 97 3.27 -6.97 0.06
N LEU A 98 4.57 -6.75 0.05
CA LEU A 98 5.26 -5.69 0.80
C LEU A 98 4.85 -4.30 0.30
N PHE A 99 4.61 -3.36 1.23
CA PHE A 99 4.18 -1.99 0.88
C PHE A 99 5.33 -1.07 0.47
N ASN A 100 6.52 -1.25 1.04
CA ASN A 100 7.63 -0.33 0.82
C ASN A 100 8.29 -0.53 -0.56
N THR A 101 7.73 0.10 -1.58
CA THR A 101 8.22 0.02 -2.96
C THR A 101 9.61 0.64 -3.16
N ALA A 102 10.02 1.58 -2.30
CA ALA A 102 11.36 2.17 -2.35
C ALA A 102 12.45 1.20 -1.85
N ARG A 103 12.08 0.29 -0.95
CA ARG A 103 12.99 -0.74 -0.45
C ARG A 103 12.96 -2.01 -1.30
N TRP A 104 11.77 -2.47 -1.70
CA TRP A 104 11.54 -3.80 -2.26
C TRP A 104 11.19 -3.80 -3.74
N GLY A 105 10.79 -2.66 -4.29
CA GLY A 105 10.43 -2.54 -5.70
C GLY A 105 11.63 -2.63 -6.64
N ARG A 106 11.34 -2.64 -7.93
CA ARG A 106 12.37 -2.60 -8.97
C ARG A 106 13.29 -1.40 -8.75
N PHE A 107 14.60 -1.66 -8.71
CA PHE A 107 15.65 -0.70 -8.33
C PHE A 107 15.60 -0.24 -6.86
N GLY A 108 14.84 -0.93 -6.01
CA GLY A 108 14.84 -0.71 -4.56
C GLY A 108 16.14 -1.20 -3.90
N LYS A 109 16.40 -0.66 -2.70
CA LYS A 109 17.65 -0.96 -1.97
C LYS A 109 17.85 -2.46 -1.69
N ASN A 110 16.76 -3.22 -1.55
CA ASN A 110 16.77 -4.65 -1.19
C ASN A 110 16.04 -5.52 -2.24
N GLU A 111 15.97 -5.07 -3.51
CA GLU A 111 15.37 -5.85 -4.59
C GLU A 111 15.93 -7.28 -4.68
N ASN A 112 17.24 -7.44 -4.48
CA ASN A 112 17.91 -8.74 -4.53
C ASN A 112 17.40 -9.70 -3.44
N GLY A 113 17.15 -9.20 -2.22
CA GLY A 113 16.59 -10.02 -1.14
C GLY A 113 15.18 -10.53 -1.48
N LEU A 114 14.33 -9.68 -2.05
CA LEU A 114 13.01 -10.09 -2.53
C LEU A 114 13.10 -11.13 -3.65
N ARG A 115 13.98 -10.93 -4.62
CA ARG A 115 14.20 -11.88 -5.71
C ARG A 115 14.70 -13.24 -5.21
N ALA A 116 15.57 -13.25 -4.20
CA ALA A 116 16.04 -14.48 -3.58
C ALA A 116 14.89 -15.25 -2.93
N LEU A 117 14.02 -14.58 -2.15
CA LEU A 117 12.84 -15.20 -1.54
C LEU A 117 11.88 -15.78 -2.60
N GLN A 118 11.66 -15.05 -3.69
CA GLN A 118 10.86 -15.53 -4.82
C GLN A 118 11.51 -16.73 -5.52
N GLY A 119 12.84 -16.72 -5.69
CA GLY A 119 13.61 -17.83 -6.25
C GLY A 119 13.54 -19.10 -5.40
N LEU A 120 13.32 -18.97 -4.09
CA LEU A 120 13.05 -20.08 -3.17
C LEU A 120 11.57 -20.53 -3.19
N GLY A 121 10.75 -19.95 -4.05
CA GLY A 121 9.33 -20.31 -4.21
C GLY A 121 8.40 -19.71 -3.16
N LEU A 122 8.83 -18.71 -2.38
CA LEU A 122 7.95 -18.04 -1.44
C LEU A 122 6.98 -17.10 -2.21
N PRO A 123 5.68 -17.12 -1.87
CA PRO A 123 4.67 -16.25 -2.48
C PRO A 123 4.74 -14.82 -1.90
N ILE A 124 5.94 -14.22 -1.97
CA ILE A 124 6.23 -12.87 -1.48
C ILE A 124 6.49 -11.92 -2.65
N HIS A 125 5.84 -10.77 -2.63
CA HIS A 125 5.88 -9.77 -3.70
C HIS A 125 6.02 -8.36 -3.11
N VAL A 126 6.05 -7.36 -3.96
CA VAL A 126 5.83 -5.97 -3.61
C VAL A 126 4.54 -5.50 -4.27
N VAL A 127 3.79 -4.62 -3.63
CA VAL A 127 2.58 -4.04 -4.25
C VAL A 127 2.93 -3.38 -5.58
N PRO A 128 2.13 -3.55 -6.65
CA PRO A 128 2.39 -2.94 -7.95
C PRO A 128 2.46 -1.42 -7.85
N THR A 129 3.55 -0.83 -8.34
CA THR A 129 3.62 0.62 -8.53
C THR A 129 3.00 0.97 -9.87
N LEU A 130 1.88 1.70 -9.84
CA LEU A 130 1.10 2.06 -11.01
C LEU A 130 1.53 3.41 -11.59
N TYR A 131 2.03 4.32 -10.74
CA TYR A 131 2.50 5.64 -11.14
C TYR A 131 3.54 6.18 -10.17
N ARG A 132 4.50 6.93 -10.70
CA ARG A 132 5.42 7.77 -9.93
C ARG A 132 5.65 9.07 -10.70
N GLY A 133 5.36 10.19 -10.08
CA GLY A 133 5.51 11.50 -10.70
C GLY A 133 4.79 12.60 -9.94
N SER A 134 4.55 13.72 -10.57
CA SER A 134 3.84 14.85 -9.97
C SER A 134 2.36 14.53 -9.75
N TRP A 135 1.75 15.17 -8.75
CA TRP A 135 0.31 15.08 -8.49
C TRP A 135 -0.54 15.47 -9.72
N VAL A 136 -0.14 16.54 -10.41
CA VAL A 136 -0.72 16.96 -11.68
C VAL A 136 0.21 16.52 -12.81
N CYS A 137 -0.33 15.84 -13.82
CA CYS A 137 0.42 15.42 -15.00
C CYS A 137 0.62 16.62 -15.96
N PRO A 138 1.83 17.19 -16.06
CA PRO A 138 2.05 18.41 -16.82
C PRO A 138 2.02 18.25 -18.35
N ASN A 139 2.10 17.02 -18.85
CA ASN A 139 2.35 16.74 -20.29
C ASN A 139 1.13 16.22 -21.08
N LEU A 140 -0.05 16.15 -20.46
CA LEU A 140 -1.28 15.84 -21.18
C LEU A 140 -1.85 17.13 -21.79
N LYS A 141 -1.23 17.57 -22.92
CA LYS A 141 -1.79 18.56 -23.84
C LYS A 141 -2.98 17.95 -24.60
N SER A 142 -3.95 17.45 -23.95
CA SER A 142 -5.21 17.09 -24.59
C SER A 142 -6.37 17.38 -23.64
N THR A 143 -7.37 18.06 -24.09
CA THR A 143 -8.75 18.28 -23.69
C THR A 143 -9.09 18.28 -22.17
N TYR A 144 -8.18 17.87 -21.29
CA TYR A 144 -8.34 17.79 -19.83
C TYR A 144 -7.18 18.56 -19.17
N GLU A 145 -7.19 19.89 -19.28
CA GLU A 145 -6.32 20.73 -18.45
C GLU A 145 -6.59 20.40 -16.98
N GLY A 146 -5.57 19.83 -16.30
CA GLY A 146 -5.61 19.57 -14.87
C GLY A 146 -6.02 18.16 -14.43
N MET A 147 -5.87 17.14 -15.29
CA MET A 147 -6.14 15.76 -14.84
C MET A 147 -5.14 15.32 -13.76
N PHE A 148 -5.67 15.05 -12.58
CA PHE A 148 -4.87 14.54 -11.47
C PHE A 148 -4.47 13.09 -11.72
N ALA A 149 -3.18 12.78 -11.54
CA ALA A 149 -2.65 11.44 -11.74
C ALA A 149 -3.44 10.32 -11.00
N PRO A 150 -3.94 10.52 -9.77
CA PRO A 150 -4.75 9.50 -9.11
C PRO A 150 -6.01 9.08 -9.87
N PHE A 151 -6.72 10.01 -10.50
CA PHE A 151 -7.92 9.68 -11.26
C PHE A 151 -7.59 8.90 -12.53
N MET A 152 -6.54 9.31 -13.25
CA MET A 152 -6.07 8.56 -14.43
C MET A 152 -5.69 7.12 -14.10
N VAL A 153 -4.97 6.93 -12.98
CA VAL A 153 -4.54 5.60 -12.54
C VAL A 153 -5.74 4.77 -12.09
N LEU A 154 -6.72 5.39 -11.43
CA LEU A 154 -7.93 4.71 -11.01
C LEU A 154 -8.77 4.24 -12.20
N ASP A 155 -8.94 5.09 -13.22
CA ASP A 155 -9.65 4.75 -14.46
C ASP A 155 -8.92 3.63 -15.22
N LEU A 156 -7.59 3.68 -15.28
CA LEU A 156 -6.79 2.62 -15.86
C LEU A 156 -7.01 1.30 -15.10
N LEU A 157 -6.89 1.31 -13.78
CA LEU A 157 -7.10 0.13 -12.94
C LEU A 157 -8.50 -0.47 -13.13
N LYS A 158 -9.52 0.38 -13.22
CA LYS A 158 -10.91 -0.03 -13.49
C LYS A 158 -11.05 -0.69 -14.86
N SER A 159 -10.34 -0.21 -15.87
CA SER A 159 -10.47 -0.68 -17.26
C SER A 159 -9.72 -1.97 -17.54
N ILE A 160 -8.54 -2.17 -16.95
CA ILE A 160 -7.67 -3.32 -17.23
C ILE A 160 -7.59 -4.36 -16.10
N GLY A 161 -8.15 -4.06 -14.93
CA GLY A 161 -8.14 -4.95 -13.77
C GLY A 161 -6.87 -4.85 -12.93
N SER A 162 -6.70 -5.83 -12.04
CA SER A 162 -5.59 -5.89 -11.07
C SER A 162 -4.24 -6.17 -11.74
N PHE A 163 -3.23 -5.40 -11.36
CA PHE A 163 -1.82 -5.67 -11.69
C PHE A 163 -1.19 -6.71 -10.76
N ALA A 164 -1.70 -6.84 -9.52
CA ALA A 164 -1.23 -7.83 -8.56
C ALA A 164 -1.71 -9.24 -8.92
N ALA A 165 -2.90 -9.35 -9.56
CA ALA A 165 -3.49 -10.60 -10.02
C ALA A 165 -4.03 -10.41 -11.44
N GLY A 166 -3.16 -10.62 -12.43
CA GLY A 166 -3.51 -10.42 -13.83
C GLY A 166 -4.79 -11.16 -14.24
N GLY A 167 -5.69 -10.45 -14.93
CA GLY A 167 -6.99 -10.99 -15.36
C GLY A 167 -8.13 -10.86 -14.32
N TYR A 168 -7.85 -10.44 -13.09
CA TYR A 168 -8.88 -10.14 -12.12
C TYR A 168 -9.43 -8.73 -12.31
N MET A 169 -10.71 -8.61 -12.67
CA MET A 169 -11.34 -7.37 -13.13
C MET A 169 -12.06 -6.54 -12.05
N ASP A 170 -11.97 -6.95 -10.79
CA ASP A 170 -12.58 -6.25 -9.66
C ASP A 170 -11.53 -5.84 -8.60
N PRO A 171 -10.50 -5.01 -8.96
CA PRO A 171 -9.52 -4.52 -8.00
C PRO A 171 -10.16 -3.58 -6.98
N GLU A 172 -9.58 -3.45 -5.78
CA GLU A 172 -10.14 -2.61 -4.72
C GLU A 172 -9.96 -1.11 -5.00
N GLY A 173 -8.79 -0.69 -5.49
CA GLY A 173 -8.47 0.71 -5.69
C GLY A 173 -6.97 1.00 -5.64
N ILE A 174 -6.62 2.19 -5.17
CA ILE A 174 -5.24 2.68 -5.11
C ILE A 174 -4.86 3.20 -3.73
N VAL A 175 -3.55 3.17 -3.45
CA VAL A 175 -2.92 3.88 -2.34
C VAL A 175 -1.96 4.91 -2.93
N ILE A 176 -2.01 6.14 -2.42
CA ILE A 176 -1.20 7.26 -2.85
C ILE A 176 -0.26 7.64 -1.72
N PHE A 177 1.04 7.59 -1.93
CA PHE A 177 2.05 8.12 -1.04
C PHE A 177 2.51 9.50 -1.54
N HIS A 178 2.24 10.55 -0.78
CA HIS A 178 2.69 11.92 -1.08
C HIS A 178 4.04 12.16 -0.41
N THR A 179 5.12 12.21 -1.21
CA THR A 179 6.50 12.20 -0.68
C THR A 179 6.83 13.41 0.19
N ALA A 180 6.43 14.61 -0.24
CA ALA A 180 6.73 15.85 0.49
C ALA A 180 5.93 16.02 1.79
N GLY A 181 4.72 15.45 1.85
CA GLY A 181 3.88 15.45 3.06
C GLY A 181 4.15 14.27 3.98
N ASN A 182 4.83 13.24 3.47
CA ASN A 182 4.98 11.94 4.12
C ASN A 182 3.62 11.36 4.57
N LEU A 183 2.63 11.45 3.68
CA LEU A 183 1.25 11.07 3.96
C LEU A 183 0.78 10.00 2.97
N LEU A 184 -0.06 9.10 3.48
CA LEU A 184 -0.73 8.08 2.71
C LEU A 184 -2.22 8.40 2.58
N PHE A 185 -2.74 8.28 1.38
CA PHE A 185 -4.16 8.37 1.06
C PHE A 185 -4.59 7.09 0.35
N LYS A 186 -5.88 6.77 0.42
CA LYS A 186 -6.47 5.69 -0.36
C LYS A 186 -7.68 6.17 -1.12
N VAL A 187 -7.91 5.59 -2.29
CA VAL A 187 -9.16 5.73 -3.05
C VAL A 187 -9.59 4.33 -3.46
N THR A 188 -10.84 3.99 -3.16
CA THR A 188 -11.43 2.69 -3.48
C THR A 188 -12.51 2.87 -4.56
N LEU A 189 -12.59 1.91 -5.49
CA LEU A 189 -13.54 1.97 -6.60
C LEU A 189 -15.01 1.93 -6.17
N GLU A 190 -15.29 1.22 -5.06
CA GLU A 190 -16.66 1.08 -4.57
C GLU A 190 -17.07 2.19 -3.59
N LYS A 191 -16.17 2.53 -2.63
CA LYS A 191 -16.56 3.35 -1.47
C LYS A 191 -16.36 4.84 -1.67
N ASP A 192 -15.48 5.22 -2.59
CA ASP A 192 -15.16 6.63 -2.86
C ASP A 192 -15.75 7.11 -4.21
N ALA A 193 -16.56 6.27 -4.88
CA ALA A 193 -17.32 6.66 -6.06
C ALA A 193 -18.36 7.77 -5.75
N GLU A 194 -18.84 7.82 -4.51
CA GLU A 194 -19.70 8.89 -4.01
C GLU A 194 -19.04 9.59 -2.82
N TRP A 195 -18.95 10.90 -2.91
CA TRP A 195 -18.35 11.71 -1.86
C TRP A 195 -19.26 11.77 -0.61
N LYS A 196 -19.01 10.92 0.36
CA LYS A 196 -19.82 10.77 1.58
C LYS A 196 -19.81 11.99 2.51
N GLY A 197 -18.98 12.99 2.25
CA GLY A 197 -18.81 14.17 3.10
C GLY A 197 -19.47 15.46 2.62
N ALA A 198 -19.95 15.51 1.37
CA ALA A 198 -20.42 16.77 0.77
C ALA A 198 -21.80 17.25 1.23
N VAL A 199 -22.57 16.45 1.95
CA VAL A 199 -23.98 16.78 2.29
C VAL A 199 -24.14 17.34 3.71
N ARG A 200 -23.11 17.41 4.51
CA ARG A 200 -23.23 17.89 5.89
C ARG A 200 -22.19 18.96 6.18
N VAL A 201 -22.40 20.12 5.82
CA VAL A 201 -22.02 21.41 6.40
C VAL A 201 -22.02 22.46 5.29
N VAL A 202 -23.19 22.80 4.84
CA VAL A 202 -23.39 24.23 4.59
C VAL A 202 -23.67 24.80 5.96
N ASP A 203 -22.64 25.16 6.70
CA ASP A 203 -22.80 26.05 7.83
C ASP A 203 -23.26 27.38 7.22
N GLU A 204 -24.54 27.72 7.48
CA GLU A 204 -25.15 28.96 6.96
C GLU A 204 -24.38 30.21 7.41
N ASN A 205 -23.49 30.08 8.40
CA ASN A 205 -22.64 31.16 8.91
C ASN A 205 -21.37 31.40 8.06
N LEU A 206 -21.05 30.56 7.07
CA LEU A 206 -19.93 30.76 6.15
C LEU A 206 -20.30 31.52 4.85
N LYS A 207 -21.54 31.98 4.70
CA LYS A 207 -21.99 32.78 3.55
C LYS A 207 -21.69 34.27 3.67
N ALA A 208 -20.91 34.69 4.67
CA ALA A 208 -20.61 36.10 4.90
C ALA A 208 -19.09 36.36 4.99
N VAL A 209 -18.35 36.02 3.96
CA VAL A 209 -17.05 36.68 3.66
C VAL A 209 -16.89 36.80 2.15
#